data_a01219974908b4d240375c937f0d81ac
#
_entry.id   a01219974908b4d240375c937f0d81ac
#
_cell.length_a   1.000
_cell.length_b   1.000
_cell.length_c   1.000
_cell.angle_alpha   90.00
_cell.angle_beta   90.00
_cell.angle_gamma   90.00
#
_symmetry.space_group_name_H-M   'P 1'
#
loop_
_entity.id
_entity.type
_entity.pdbx_description
1 polymer ?
#
loop_
_entity_poly.entity_id
_entity_poly.type
_entity_poly.pdbx_seq_one_letter_code
_entity_poly.pdbx_strand_id
1 'polypeptide(L)'
;MTPDHTLDEFLDLVDENDNVVGKKKRSEVYAEHLSNFRVVNAFVVNSKGEIWIPRRAANKRIFPLCLDMSMGGHVESGENYEDTLKRETQEELNIDTDKAQVRLLGHLSPQKDGVSANMNVYEIKMD
;
A
#
# COMPACT_ATOMS: atom_id res chain seq x y z
N MET A 1 -1.58 -9.36 -10.35
CA MET A 1 -1.58 -9.96 -9.01
C MET A 1 -0.18 -9.87 -8.41
N THR A 2 -0.10 -9.41 -7.20
CA THR A 2 1.17 -9.42 -6.49
C THR A 2 1.68 -10.85 -6.41
N PRO A 3 2.97 -11.10 -6.67
CA PRO A 3 3.53 -12.42 -6.45
C PRO A 3 3.21 -12.91 -5.05
N ASP A 4 2.98 -14.19 -4.93
CA ASP A 4 2.78 -14.77 -3.63
C ASP A 4 4.01 -14.45 -2.75
N HIS A 5 3.77 -13.80 -1.61
CA HIS A 5 4.82 -13.43 -0.68
C HIS A 5 5.26 -14.66 0.12
N THR A 6 5.79 -15.64 -0.61
CA THR A 6 6.42 -16.81 0.02
C THR A 6 7.72 -16.41 0.73
N LEU A 7 8.31 -15.29 0.29
CA LEU A 7 9.47 -14.71 0.95
C LEU A 7 8.99 -13.75 2.02
N ASP A 8 9.55 -13.90 3.20
CA ASP A 8 9.20 -13.07 4.35
C ASP A 8 10.03 -11.79 4.30
N GLU A 9 9.54 -10.81 3.57
CA GLU A 9 10.23 -9.54 3.35
C GLU A 9 10.37 -8.75 4.66
N PHE A 10 11.42 -7.92 4.71
CA PHE A 10 11.60 -6.99 5.83
C PHE A 10 10.83 -5.71 5.58
N LEU A 11 10.17 -5.23 6.64
CA LEU A 11 9.48 -3.94 6.65
C LEU A 11 10.22 -3.00 7.60
N ASP A 12 10.38 -1.75 7.21
CA ASP A 12 10.93 -0.73 8.12
C ASP A 12 9.90 -0.41 9.18
N LEU A 13 10.37 -0.27 10.42
CA LEU A 13 9.57 0.21 11.54
C LEU A 13 9.82 1.70 11.72
N VAL A 14 8.77 2.43 12.06
CA VAL A 14 8.85 3.90 12.18
C VAL A 14 8.38 4.36 13.56
N ASP A 15 8.82 5.56 13.93
CA ASP A 15 8.33 6.26 15.10
C ASP A 15 7.06 7.06 14.76
N GLU A 16 6.55 7.82 15.72
CA GLU A 16 5.32 8.63 15.56
C GLU A 16 5.47 9.78 14.55
N ASN A 17 6.71 10.11 14.17
CA ASN A 17 7.00 11.11 13.15
C ASN A 17 7.35 10.48 11.79
N ASP A 18 7.07 9.18 11.65
CA ASP A 18 7.33 8.42 10.43
C ASP A 18 8.82 8.35 10.06
N ASN A 19 9.69 8.36 11.06
CA ASN A 19 11.12 8.16 10.88
C ASN A 19 11.47 6.69 11.13
N VAL A 20 12.32 6.12 10.28
CA VAL A 20 12.72 4.73 10.40
C VAL A 20 13.56 4.54 11.66
N VAL A 21 13.14 3.59 12.52
CA VAL A 21 13.81 3.27 13.79
C VAL A 21 14.25 1.81 13.86
N GLY A 22 13.92 1.00 12.89
CA GLY A 22 14.30 -0.40 12.88
C GLY A 22 13.64 -1.12 11.71
N LYS A 23 13.74 -2.45 11.74
CA LYS A 23 13.06 -3.29 10.74
C LYS A 23 12.74 -4.65 11.36
N LYS A 24 11.70 -5.29 10.84
CA LYS A 24 11.32 -6.65 11.20
C LYS A 24 10.78 -7.37 9.98
N LYS A 25 10.79 -8.69 10.03
CA LYS A 25 10.12 -9.48 9.01
C LYS A 25 8.62 -9.25 9.06
N ARG A 26 8.00 -9.26 7.90
CA ARG A 26 6.54 -9.06 7.78
C ARG A 26 5.75 -10.00 8.69
N SER A 27 6.15 -11.28 8.75
CA SER A 27 5.49 -12.26 9.63
C SER A 27 5.57 -11.88 11.09
N GLU A 28 6.70 -11.33 11.52
CA GLU A 28 6.90 -10.89 12.91
C GLU A 28 6.03 -9.66 13.21
N VAL A 29 5.94 -8.73 12.27
CA VAL A 29 5.11 -7.53 12.40
C VAL A 29 3.66 -7.91 12.66
N TYR A 30 3.13 -8.85 11.89
CA TYR A 30 1.75 -9.29 12.06
C TYR A 30 1.55 -10.16 13.30
N ALA A 31 2.50 -11.02 13.62
CA ALA A 31 2.42 -11.87 14.82
C ALA A 31 2.43 -11.03 16.11
N GLU A 32 3.17 -9.93 16.12
CA GLU A 32 3.27 -9.02 17.26
C GLU A 32 2.21 -7.92 17.24
N HIS A 33 1.31 -7.91 16.26
CA HIS A 33 0.24 -6.91 16.10
C HIS A 33 0.77 -5.48 16.05
N LEU A 34 1.90 -5.28 15.38
CA LEU A 34 2.49 -3.95 15.25
C LEU A 34 1.74 -3.13 14.22
N SER A 35 1.71 -1.82 14.43
CA SER A 35 1.11 -0.86 13.49
C SER A 35 2.11 0.17 12.98
N ASN A 36 3.36 0.08 13.42
CA ASN A 36 4.40 1.05 13.09
C ASN A 36 5.22 0.65 11.85
N PHE A 37 4.52 0.16 10.84
CA PHE A 37 5.09 -0.10 9.52
C PHE A 37 4.39 0.79 8.49
N ARG A 38 4.82 0.72 7.23
CA ARG A 38 4.32 1.61 6.18
C ARG A 38 3.65 0.83 5.06
N VAL A 39 2.58 1.41 4.53
CA VAL A 39 1.90 0.89 3.33
C VAL A 39 1.59 2.04 2.38
N VAL A 40 1.38 1.71 1.12
CA VAL A 40 0.81 2.63 0.14
C VAL A 40 -0.54 2.12 -0.30
N ASN A 41 -1.45 3.05 -0.56
CA ASN A 41 -2.76 2.74 -1.12
C ASN A 41 -3.00 3.70 -2.26
N ALA A 42 -3.66 3.24 -3.30
CA ALA A 42 -3.96 4.08 -4.45
C ALA A 42 -5.33 3.80 -5.01
N PHE A 43 -5.94 4.84 -5.56
CA PHE A 43 -7.16 4.77 -6.34
C PHE A 43 -6.82 5.14 -7.79
N VAL A 44 -7.24 4.31 -8.74
CA VAL A 44 -7.10 4.60 -10.16
C VAL A 44 -8.38 5.25 -10.63
N VAL A 45 -8.25 6.44 -11.23
CA VAL A 45 -9.38 7.21 -11.74
C VAL A 45 -9.16 7.50 -13.23
N ASN A 46 -10.25 7.62 -13.97
CA ASN A 46 -10.17 7.98 -15.38
C ASN A 46 -10.47 9.48 -15.56
N SER A 47 -10.43 9.97 -16.79
CA SER A 47 -10.68 11.38 -17.10
C SER A 47 -12.12 11.83 -16.81
N LYS A 48 -13.03 10.88 -16.63
CA LYS A 48 -14.44 11.17 -16.28
C LYS A 48 -14.65 11.20 -14.77
N GLY A 49 -13.60 11.00 -13.98
CA GLY A 49 -13.71 10.96 -12.53
C GLY A 49 -14.24 9.64 -11.97
N GLU A 50 -14.32 8.62 -12.79
CA GLU A 50 -14.74 7.30 -12.33
C GLU A 50 -13.56 6.58 -11.67
N ILE A 51 -13.83 5.94 -10.53
CA ILE A 51 -12.82 5.24 -9.73
C ILE A 51 -12.95 3.74 -9.98
N TRP A 52 -11.83 3.09 -10.29
CA TRP A 52 -11.81 1.64 -10.39
C TRP A 52 -11.72 1.03 -9.00
N ILE A 53 -12.74 0.27 -8.62
CA ILE A 53 -12.81 -0.38 -7.31
C ILE A 53 -12.96 -1.89 -7.53
N PRO A 54 -11.87 -2.65 -7.37
CA PRO A 54 -11.93 -4.09 -7.55
C PRO A 54 -12.63 -4.78 -6.38
N ARG A 55 -13.20 -5.94 -6.64
CA ARG A 55 -13.72 -6.82 -5.60
C ARG A 55 -12.65 -7.86 -5.29
N ARG A 56 -12.40 -8.09 -4.00
CA ARG A 56 -11.44 -9.10 -3.57
C ARG A 56 -11.92 -10.48 -3.98
N ALA A 57 -10.98 -11.36 -4.33
CA ALA A 57 -11.31 -12.73 -4.72
C ALA A 57 -11.94 -13.52 -3.56
N ALA A 58 -12.77 -14.51 -3.90
CA ALA A 58 -13.46 -15.33 -2.92
C ALA A 58 -12.52 -16.15 -2.04
N ASN A 59 -11.31 -16.43 -2.52
CA ASN A 59 -10.31 -17.24 -1.79
C ASN A 59 -9.37 -16.41 -0.91
N LYS A 60 -9.62 -15.11 -0.76
CA LYS A 60 -8.81 -14.27 0.13
C LYS A 60 -9.11 -14.62 1.59
N ARG A 61 -8.08 -14.60 2.44
CA ARG A 61 -8.21 -14.92 3.86
C ARG A 61 -8.94 -13.84 4.64
N ILE A 62 -8.77 -12.58 4.21
CA ILE A 62 -9.34 -11.41 4.87
C ILE A 62 -10.29 -10.74 3.91
N PHE A 63 -11.52 -10.47 4.37
CA PHE A 63 -12.56 -9.78 3.60
C PHE A 63 -12.76 -10.32 2.19
N PRO A 64 -13.02 -11.64 2.02
CA PRO A 64 -13.28 -12.17 0.69
C PRO A 64 -14.51 -11.50 0.07
N LEU A 65 -14.48 -11.29 -1.24
CA LEU A 65 -15.53 -10.66 -2.03
C LEU A 65 -15.85 -9.21 -1.65
N CYS A 66 -15.12 -8.61 -0.71
CA CYS A 66 -15.30 -7.21 -0.35
C CYS A 66 -14.65 -6.28 -1.38
N LEU A 67 -15.14 -5.06 -1.46
CA LEU A 67 -14.53 -4.03 -2.32
C LEU A 67 -13.20 -3.59 -1.71
N ASP A 68 -12.27 -3.23 -2.57
CA ASP A 68 -10.91 -2.87 -2.16
C ASP A 68 -10.46 -1.60 -2.87
N MET A 69 -9.31 -1.07 -2.46
CA MET A 69 -8.65 -0.02 -3.22
C MET A 69 -8.13 -0.57 -4.53
N SER A 70 -7.87 0.32 -5.48
CA SER A 70 -7.33 -0.08 -6.78
C SER A 70 -5.99 -0.79 -6.62
N MET A 71 -5.16 -0.34 -5.67
CA MET A 71 -3.86 -0.94 -5.40
C MET A 71 -3.47 -0.69 -3.94
N GLY A 72 -2.78 -1.63 -3.34
CA GLY A 72 -2.20 -1.49 -2.01
C GLY A 72 -0.96 -2.36 -1.89
N GLY A 73 0.01 -1.91 -1.08
CA GLY A 73 1.23 -2.69 -0.88
C GLY A 73 2.04 -2.22 0.32
N HIS A 74 2.87 -3.11 0.84
CA HIS A 74 3.78 -2.82 1.93
C HIS A 74 5.03 -2.13 1.42
N VAL A 75 5.49 -1.12 2.15
CA VAL A 75 6.78 -0.48 1.90
C VAL A 75 7.86 -1.38 2.49
N GLU A 76 8.65 -1.98 1.61
CA GLU A 76 9.73 -2.86 2.02
C GLU A 76 10.90 -2.05 2.59
N SER A 77 11.71 -2.69 3.44
CA SER A 77 12.86 -2.05 4.04
C SER A 77 13.78 -1.45 2.96
N GLY A 78 14.13 -0.18 3.16
CA GLY A 78 14.97 0.56 2.20
C GLY A 78 14.20 1.30 1.13
N GLU A 79 12.89 1.06 0.99
CA GLU A 79 12.05 1.80 0.04
C GLU A 79 11.44 3.02 0.73
N ASN A 80 11.17 4.07 -0.05
CA ASN A 80 10.28 5.13 0.38
C ASN A 80 8.86 4.86 -0.18
N TYR A 81 7.89 5.70 0.16
CA TYR A 81 6.52 5.51 -0.30
C TYR A 81 6.42 5.55 -1.84
N GLU A 82 7.14 6.46 -2.49
CA GLU A 82 7.10 6.62 -3.94
C GLU A 82 7.72 5.43 -4.67
N ASP A 83 8.81 4.88 -4.15
CA ASP A 83 9.43 3.66 -4.70
C ASP A 83 8.45 2.49 -4.67
N THR A 84 7.76 2.34 -3.55
CA THR A 84 6.77 1.28 -3.38
C THR A 84 5.58 1.48 -4.30
N LEU A 85 5.10 2.71 -4.41
CA LEU A 85 3.98 3.04 -5.32
C LEU A 85 4.33 2.63 -6.75
N LYS A 86 5.51 3.00 -7.22
CA LYS A 86 5.96 2.68 -8.57
C LYS A 86 6.04 1.17 -8.78
N ARG A 87 6.67 0.46 -7.85
CA ARG A 87 6.86 -0.99 -7.95
C ARG A 87 5.52 -1.73 -7.92
N GLU A 88 4.69 -1.45 -6.93
CA GLU A 88 3.40 -2.14 -6.74
C GLU A 88 2.43 -1.83 -7.87
N THR A 89 2.40 -0.60 -8.35
CA THR A 89 1.53 -0.21 -9.47
C THR A 89 1.93 -0.95 -10.75
N GLN A 90 3.22 -1.09 -10.99
CA GLN A 90 3.71 -1.84 -12.14
C GLN A 90 3.39 -3.32 -12.01
N GLU A 91 3.62 -3.89 -10.83
CA GLU A 91 3.39 -5.33 -10.59
C GLU A 91 1.91 -5.70 -10.65
N GLU A 92 1.05 -4.93 -9.98
CA GLU A 92 -0.36 -5.27 -9.83
C GLU A 92 -1.22 -4.80 -11.00
N LEU A 93 -0.93 -3.64 -11.58
CA LEU A 93 -1.79 -3.01 -12.57
C LEU A 93 -1.13 -2.86 -13.94
N ASN A 94 0.16 -3.18 -14.04
CA ASN A 94 0.94 -2.95 -15.26
C ASN A 94 0.88 -1.49 -15.72
N ILE A 95 0.88 -0.56 -14.78
CA ILE A 95 0.86 0.88 -15.02
C ILE A 95 2.22 1.45 -14.66
N ASP A 96 2.80 2.21 -15.60
CA ASP A 96 4.02 2.97 -15.35
C ASP A 96 3.65 4.33 -14.78
N THR A 97 3.95 4.56 -13.51
CA THR A 97 3.60 5.81 -12.82
C THR A 97 4.31 7.02 -13.42
N ASP A 98 5.43 6.83 -14.10
CA ASP A 98 6.12 7.93 -14.80
C ASP A 98 5.30 8.45 -15.99
N LYS A 99 4.36 7.65 -16.49
CA LYS A 99 3.49 8.01 -17.62
C LYS A 99 2.08 8.37 -17.18
N ALA A 100 1.79 8.34 -15.89
CA ALA A 100 0.48 8.65 -15.33
C ALA A 100 0.55 9.95 -14.53
N GLN A 101 -0.62 10.54 -14.28
CA GLN A 101 -0.72 11.65 -13.35
C GLN A 101 -0.94 11.09 -11.96
N VAL A 102 0.04 11.28 -11.08
CA VAL A 102 0.00 10.77 -9.70
C VAL A 102 -0.11 11.94 -8.74
N ARG A 103 -1.05 11.84 -7.80
CA ARG A 103 -1.25 12.88 -6.79
C ARG A 103 -1.34 12.23 -5.42
N LEU A 104 -0.57 12.75 -4.46
CA LEU A 104 -0.70 12.35 -3.06
C LEU A 104 -1.98 12.98 -2.49
N LEU A 105 -2.91 12.14 -2.04
CA LEU A 105 -4.16 12.60 -1.43
C LEU A 105 -3.97 12.92 0.04
N GLY A 106 -3.13 12.16 0.74
CA GLY A 106 -2.88 12.39 2.13
C GLY A 106 -2.06 11.29 2.77
N HIS A 107 -1.70 11.53 4.03
CA HIS A 107 -0.99 10.59 4.87
C HIS A 107 -1.85 10.29 6.10
N LEU A 108 -2.03 9.01 6.41
CA LEU A 108 -2.77 8.57 7.59
C LEU A 108 -1.81 7.85 8.54
N SER A 109 -2.05 8.00 9.85
CA SER A 109 -1.23 7.33 10.85
C SER A 109 -2.11 6.63 11.89
N PRO A 110 -1.62 5.55 12.52
CA PRO A 110 -2.38 4.85 13.55
C PRO A 110 -2.74 5.76 14.73
N GLN A 111 -1.84 6.67 15.11
CA GLN A 111 -2.03 7.54 16.26
C GLN A 111 -3.12 8.59 16.04
N LYS A 112 -3.20 9.14 14.83
CA LYS A 112 -4.15 10.22 14.52
C LYS A 112 -5.46 9.70 13.94
N ASP A 113 -5.39 8.64 13.15
CA ASP A 113 -6.51 8.24 12.29
C ASP A 113 -7.05 6.85 12.60
N GLY A 114 -6.42 6.13 13.53
CA GLY A 114 -6.88 4.80 13.93
C GLY A 114 -6.72 3.72 12.88
N VAL A 115 -5.87 3.95 11.89
CA VAL A 115 -5.60 2.96 10.84
C VAL A 115 -4.56 1.95 11.30
N SER A 116 -4.43 0.85 10.56
CA SER A 116 -3.58 -0.28 10.97
C SER A 116 -2.10 -0.11 10.66
N ALA A 117 -1.73 0.93 9.92
CA ALA A 117 -0.35 1.21 9.53
C ALA A 117 -0.21 2.67 9.15
N ASN A 118 1.03 3.16 9.07
CA ASN A 118 1.31 4.46 8.45
C ASN A 118 1.13 4.32 6.94
N MET A 119 0.34 5.18 6.32
CA MET A 119 0.04 5.01 4.91
C MET A 119 -0.02 6.33 4.16
N ASN A 120 0.53 6.31 2.95
CA ASN A 120 0.27 7.35 1.97
C ASN A 120 -0.81 6.85 1.02
N VAL A 121 -1.77 7.73 0.73
CA VAL A 121 -2.89 7.44 -0.18
C VAL A 121 -2.73 8.30 -1.42
N TYR A 122 -2.75 7.67 -2.58
CA TYR A 122 -2.50 8.34 -3.86
C TYR A 122 -3.70 8.20 -4.79
N GLU A 123 -3.79 9.15 -5.72
CA GLU A 123 -4.66 9.06 -6.88
C GLU A 123 -3.79 8.87 -8.11
N ILE A 124 -4.11 7.88 -8.93
CA ILE A 124 -3.43 7.64 -10.21
C ILE A 124 -4.46 7.89 -11.31
N LYS A 125 -4.24 8.90 -12.13
CA LYS A 125 -5.17 9.25 -13.20
C LYS A 125 -4.72 8.64 -14.51
N MET A 126 -5.56 7.77 -15.06
CA MET A 126 -5.36 7.05 -16.31
C MET A 126 -6.64 7.05 -17.12
N ASP A 127 -6.51 7.05 -18.43
CA ASP A 127 -7.63 6.83 -19.33
C ASP A 127 -7.69 5.37 -19.79
#